data_da2dd93d2ddf88629a833b7b82da7c6a
#
_entry.id   da2dd93d2ddf88629a833b7b82da7c6a
#
_cell.length_a   1.000
_cell.length_b   1.000
_cell.length_c   1.000
_cell.angle_alpha   90.00
_cell.angle_beta   90.00
_cell.angle_gamma   90.00
#
_symmetry.space_group_name_H-M   'P 1'
#
loop_
_entity.id
_entity.type
_entity.pdbx_description
1 polymer ?
#
loop_
_entity_poly.entity_id
_entity_poly.type
_entity_poly.pdbx_seq_one_letter_code
_entity_poly.pdbx_strand_id
1 'polypeptide(L)'
;MEFNVKKLACGAGVFFSRAVQFTEEKLGQAEKTELDAHFENLMGRADCTKLWTEKIYRQTEVLLQPNPSARIEEFLYEKLDRKAPSRITNGELLGQYMQDAAEEFGAGSPYGSTLITVGDCERRLGAAERDFIRTSSISYLTPLRNFLEGDWKTISKERRLLENLRLDLDACKARLKRAKMSEAKAAMAPDFQETRPRNYVLSASASALWTEEVEKAEHELRVAQTEFDRQAEVTQLLLEGISSTHVNHLRCLHEFVEAQAAYYKQCHFHMQELQKELER
;
A
#
# COMPACT_ATOMS: atom_id res chain seq x y z
N MET A 1 34.50 11.13 8.76
CA MET A 1 33.03 11.17 8.82
C MET A 1 32.63 11.75 10.17
N GLU A 2 32.43 13.06 10.24
CA GLU A 2 31.85 13.67 11.45
C GLU A 2 30.34 13.41 11.42
N PHE A 3 29.90 12.47 12.21
CA PHE A 3 28.50 12.28 12.51
C PHE A 3 27.99 13.53 13.23
N ASN A 4 27.08 14.25 12.60
CA ASN A 4 26.55 15.53 13.08
C ASN A 4 25.64 15.27 14.30
N VAL A 5 26.25 15.19 15.50
CA VAL A 5 25.59 14.93 16.81
C VAL A 5 24.43 15.91 17.06
N LYS A 6 24.51 17.16 16.53
CA LYS A 6 23.40 18.12 16.62
C LYS A 6 22.17 17.68 15.83
N LYS A 7 22.31 17.03 14.66
CA LYS A 7 21.17 16.49 13.90
C LYS A 7 20.53 15.30 14.62
N LEU A 8 21.32 14.45 15.27
CA LEU A 8 20.80 13.34 16.06
C LEU A 8 20.05 13.83 17.31
N ALA A 9 20.56 14.81 18.03
CA ALA A 9 19.91 15.40 19.19
C ALA A 9 18.61 16.12 18.83
N CYS A 10 18.58 16.84 17.70
CA CYS A 10 17.37 17.49 17.20
C CYS A 10 16.31 16.47 16.77
N GLY A 11 16.69 15.38 16.08
CA GLY A 11 15.80 14.29 15.70
C GLY A 11 15.21 13.54 16.91
N ALA A 12 16.01 13.33 17.96
CA ALA A 12 15.52 12.72 19.20
C ALA A 12 14.50 13.63 19.92
N GLY A 13 14.75 14.94 19.97
CA GLY A 13 13.81 15.90 20.58
C GLY A 13 12.45 15.95 19.87
N VAL A 14 12.45 15.95 18.54
CA VAL A 14 11.23 15.92 17.73
C VAL A 14 10.46 14.61 17.93
N PHE A 15 11.17 13.48 17.96
CA PHE A 15 10.53 12.18 18.21
C PHE A 15 9.88 12.12 19.60
N PHE A 16 10.54 12.63 20.63
CA PHE A 16 9.97 12.71 21.98
C PHE A 16 8.76 13.61 22.04
N SER A 17 8.80 14.78 21.40
CA SER A 17 7.68 15.71 21.34
C SER A 17 6.43 15.06 20.70
N ARG A 18 6.62 14.36 19.60
CA ARG A 18 5.54 13.61 18.92
C ARG A 18 4.98 12.49 19.78
N ALA A 19 5.83 11.74 20.46
CA ALA A 19 5.41 10.64 21.34
C ALA A 19 4.59 11.16 22.53
N VAL A 20 5.00 12.26 23.13
CA VAL A 20 4.25 12.93 24.22
C VAL A 20 2.91 13.42 23.71
N GLN A 21 2.88 14.18 22.61
CA GLN A 21 1.66 14.71 22.01
C GLN A 21 0.66 13.57 21.69
N PHE A 22 1.12 12.50 21.05
CA PHE A 22 0.31 11.33 20.73
C PHE A 22 -0.30 10.66 21.97
N THR A 23 0.47 10.63 23.08
CA THR A 23 0.00 10.03 24.32
C THR A 23 -1.03 10.93 25.00
N GLU A 24 -0.78 12.24 25.03
CA GLU A 24 -1.72 13.25 25.59
C GLU A 24 -3.04 13.30 24.80
N GLU A 25 -3.00 13.18 23.47
CA GLU A 25 -4.20 13.07 22.62
C GLU A 25 -5.02 11.81 22.95
N LYS A 26 -4.37 10.66 23.10
CA LYS A 26 -5.05 9.39 23.47
C LYS A 26 -5.68 9.45 24.86
N LEU A 27 -5.11 10.22 25.77
CA LEU A 27 -5.64 10.42 27.11
C LEU A 27 -6.68 11.55 27.18
N GLY A 28 -6.99 12.23 26.06
CA GLY A 28 -7.92 13.36 26.02
C GLY A 28 -7.40 14.63 26.71
N GLN A 29 -6.10 14.73 26.91
CA GLN A 29 -5.43 15.84 27.61
C GLN A 29 -4.92 16.92 26.66
N ALA A 30 -4.79 16.62 25.37
CA ALA A 30 -4.37 17.55 24.34
C ALA A 30 -5.40 17.63 23.20
N GLU A 31 -5.49 18.82 22.60
CA GLU A 31 -6.30 19.06 21.42
C GLU A 31 -5.64 18.41 20.19
N LYS A 32 -6.46 17.77 19.37
CA LYS A 32 -6.04 17.14 18.11
C LYS A 32 -6.53 17.97 16.93
N THR A 33 -5.65 18.27 15.98
CA THR A 33 -6.07 18.84 14.70
C THR A 33 -6.82 17.78 13.91
N GLU A 34 -8.08 18.03 13.62
CA GLU A 34 -8.94 17.16 12.82
C GLU A 34 -8.79 17.49 11.34
N LEU A 35 -8.81 16.47 10.53
CA LEU A 35 -8.93 16.60 9.07
C LEU A 35 -10.41 16.76 8.72
N ASP A 36 -10.72 17.41 7.61
CA ASP A 36 -12.10 17.55 7.19
C ASP A 36 -12.74 16.21 6.80
N ALA A 37 -14.06 16.13 6.83
CA ALA A 37 -14.81 14.91 6.56
C ALA A 37 -14.59 14.38 5.14
N HIS A 38 -14.29 15.24 4.15
CA HIS A 38 -13.96 14.85 2.80
C HIS A 38 -12.63 14.10 2.76
N PHE A 39 -11.61 14.64 3.44
CA PHE A 39 -10.28 14.02 3.52
C PHE A 39 -10.35 12.65 4.21
N GLU A 40 -11.09 12.54 5.32
CA GLU A 40 -11.28 11.27 6.02
C GLU A 40 -11.99 10.23 5.14
N ASN A 41 -12.98 10.65 4.36
CA ASN A 41 -13.65 9.79 3.39
C ASN A 41 -12.68 9.28 2.32
N LEU A 42 -11.82 10.15 1.77
CA LEU A 42 -10.78 9.76 0.82
C LEU A 42 -9.81 8.74 1.42
N MET A 43 -9.39 8.94 2.67
CA MET A 43 -8.55 7.97 3.39
C MET A 43 -9.23 6.62 3.55
N GLY A 44 -10.48 6.60 3.97
CA GLY A 44 -11.28 5.37 4.09
C GLY A 44 -11.44 4.63 2.77
N ARG A 45 -11.70 5.36 1.67
CA ARG A 45 -11.77 4.78 0.32
C ARG A 45 -10.44 4.16 -0.11
N ALA A 46 -9.31 4.82 0.17
CA ALA A 46 -7.99 4.31 -0.16
C ALA A 46 -7.66 3.03 0.64
N ASP A 47 -7.96 3.01 1.94
CA ASP A 47 -7.78 1.82 2.79
C ASP A 47 -8.65 0.65 2.32
N CYS A 48 -9.90 0.92 1.98
CA CYS A 48 -10.83 -0.07 1.43
C CYS A 48 -10.31 -0.62 0.09
N THR A 49 -9.85 0.25 -0.81
CA THR A 49 -9.26 -0.15 -2.10
C THR A 49 -8.05 -1.06 -1.89
N LYS A 50 -7.13 -0.68 -1.03
CA LYS A 50 -5.94 -1.50 -0.70
C LYS A 50 -6.33 -2.87 -0.17
N LEU A 51 -7.21 -2.91 0.81
CA LEU A 51 -7.63 -4.15 1.47
C LEU A 51 -8.25 -5.15 0.49
N TRP A 52 -9.19 -4.67 -0.35
CA TRP A 52 -9.87 -5.54 -1.30
C TRP A 52 -9.01 -5.90 -2.49
N THR A 53 -8.19 -4.98 -3.00
CA THR A 53 -7.22 -5.30 -4.05
C THR A 53 -6.25 -6.38 -3.60
N GLU A 54 -5.74 -6.32 -2.37
CA GLU A 54 -4.84 -7.34 -1.83
C GLU A 54 -5.52 -8.72 -1.72
N LYS A 55 -6.76 -8.77 -1.23
CA LYS A 55 -7.52 -10.03 -1.13
C LYS A 55 -7.82 -10.62 -2.49
N ILE A 56 -8.28 -9.79 -3.43
CA ILE A 56 -8.59 -10.21 -4.81
C ILE A 56 -7.30 -10.70 -5.49
N TYR A 57 -6.23 -9.94 -5.40
CA TYR A 57 -4.93 -10.31 -5.96
C TYR A 57 -4.48 -11.70 -5.46
N ARG A 58 -4.41 -11.89 -4.15
CA ARG A 58 -3.99 -13.17 -3.55
C ARG A 58 -4.89 -14.34 -3.95
N GLN A 59 -6.21 -14.14 -3.99
CA GLN A 59 -7.11 -15.22 -4.37
C GLN A 59 -7.03 -15.54 -5.86
N THR A 60 -6.75 -14.55 -6.70
CA THR A 60 -6.51 -14.77 -8.13
C THR A 60 -5.19 -15.53 -8.37
N GLU A 61 -4.14 -15.21 -7.61
CA GLU A 61 -2.88 -16.01 -7.65
C GLU A 61 -3.15 -17.49 -7.32
N VAL A 62 -3.97 -17.78 -6.31
CA VAL A 62 -4.36 -19.15 -5.96
C VAL A 62 -5.19 -19.81 -7.06
N LEU A 63 -6.08 -19.06 -7.70
CA LEU A 63 -6.91 -19.56 -8.81
C LEU A 63 -6.05 -19.96 -10.01
N LEU A 64 -5.08 -19.12 -10.38
CA LEU A 64 -4.21 -19.34 -11.53
C LEU A 64 -3.09 -20.37 -11.25
N GLN A 65 -2.64 -20.46 -10.02
CA GLN A 65 -1.61 -21.43 -9.59
C GLN A 65 -1.99 -22.02 -8.23
N PRO A 66 -2.74 -23.13 -8.20
CA PRO A 66 -3.19 -23.74 -6.95
C PRO A 66 -2.05 -24.28 -6.08
N ASN A 67 -0.94 -24.70 -6.69
CA ASN A 67 0.21 -25.27 -5.96
C ASN A 67 1.00 -24.17 -5.21
N PRO A 68 1.00 -24.20 -3.83
CA PRO A 68 1.72 -23.19 -3.04
C PRO A 68 3.23 -23.15 -3.31
N SER A 69 3.87 -24.31 -3.49
CA SER A 69 5.32 -24.39 -3.74
C SER A 69 5.68 -23.73 -5.06
N ALA A 70 4.83 -23.91 -6.07
CA ALA A 70 4.99 -23.28 -7.37
C ALA A 70 4.90 -21.76 -7.29
N ARG A 71 3.93 -21.21 -6.52
CA ARG A 71 3.81 -19.76 -6.30
C ARG A 71 5.03 -19.18 -5.59
N ILE A 72 5.56 -19.89 -4.59
CA ILE A 72 6.77 -19.46 -3.87
C ILE A 72 7.98 -19.42 -4.82
N GLU A 73 8.12 -20.43 -5.65
CA GLU A 73 9.21 -20.50 -6.62
C GLU A 73 9.12 -19.38 -7.67
N GLU A 74 7.94 -19.13 -8.23
CA GLU A 74 7.70 -18.02 -9.15
C GLU A 74 8.03 -16.67 -8.51
N PHE A 75 7.62 -16.45 -7.27
CA PHE A 75 7.96 -15.26 -6.50
C PHE A 75 9.48 -15.10 -6.31
N LEU A 76 10.21 -16.19 -6.04
CA LEU A 76 11.66 -16.13 -5.88
C LEU A 76 12.36 -15.82 -7.23
N TYR A 77 11.91 -16.40 -8.34
CA TYR A 77 12.43 -16.04 -9.66
C TYR A 77 12.22 -14.57 -9.99
N GLU A 78 11.04 -14.04 -9.67
CA GLU A 78 10.71 -12.63 -9.87
C GLU A 78 11.61 -11.71 -9.02
N LYS A 79 11.81 -12.04 -7.74
CA LYS A 79 12.70 -11.26 -6.84
C LYS A 79 14.16 -11.27 -7.27
N LEU A 80 14.58 -12.31 -7.96
CA LEU A 80 15.94 -12.44 -8.51
C LEU A 80 16.08 -11.86 -9.93
N ASP A 81 15.03 -11.23 -10.44
CA ASP A 81 14.94 -10.72 -11.82
C ASP A 81 15.29 -11.81 -12.87
N ARG A 82 14.87 -13.04 -12.58
CA ARG A 82 15.07 -14.20 -13.46
C ARG A 82 13.74 -14.63 -14.05
N LYS A 83 13.76 -15.00 -15.32
CA LYS A 83 12.58 -15.57 -15.97
C LYS A 83 12.30 -16.95 -15.38
N ALA A 84 11.09 -17.12 -14.81
CA ALA A 84 10.64 -18.43 -14.38
C ALA A 84 10.57 -19.40 -15.59
N PRO A 85 10.98 -20.67 -15.43
CA PRO A 85 10.86 -21.65 -16.49
C PRO A 85 9.37 -21.81 -16.86
N SER A 86 9.10 -21.97 -18.17
CA SER A 86 7.75 -22.30 -18.62
C SER A 86 7.38 -23.68 -18.08
N ARG A 87 6.39 -23.74 -17.21
CA ARG A 87 5.92 -25.00 -16.64
C ARG A 87 4.96 -25.68 -17.59
N ILE A 88 5.12 -26.99 -17.69
CA ILE A 88 4.16 -27.88 -18.33
C ILE A 88 2.93 -27.94 -17.40
N THR A 89 1.73 -27.77 -17.94
CA THR A 89 0.49 -27.91 -17.16
C THR A 89 0.21 -29.40 -16.87
N ASN A 90 -0.66 -29.65 -15.91
CA ASN A 90 -1.05 -31.02 -15.58
C ASN A 90 -1.74 -31.73 -16.76
N GLY A 91 -2.53 -31.00 -17.56
CA GLY A 91 -3.12 -31.52 -18.79
C GLY A 91 -2.06 -31.89 -19.84
N GLU A 92 -1.06 -31.05 -20.07
CA GLU A 92 0.05 -31.36 -20.98
C GLU A 92 0.83 -32.59 -20.53
N LEU A 93 1.10 -32.72 -19.23
CA LEU A 93 1.81 -33.87 -18.67
C LEU A 93 0.97 -35.16 -18.75
N LEU A 94 -0.32 -35.09 -18.48
CA LEU A 94 -1.25 -36.19 -18.65
C LEU A 94 -1.28 -36.66 -20.09
N GLY A 95 -1.40 -35.73 -21.04
CA GLY A 95 -1.37 -36.04 -22.48
C GLY A 95 -0.06 -36.71 -22.92
N GLN A 96 1.07 -36.27 -22.35
CA GLN A 96 2.38 -36.92 -22.62
C GLN A 96 2.37 -38.38 -22.11
N TYR A 97 1.94 -38.65 -20.88
CA TYR A 97 1.89 -39.99 -20.36
C TYR A 97 0.93 -40.91 -21.13
N MET A 98 -0.18 -40.38 -21.64
CA MET A 98 -1.06 -41.14 -22.52
C MET A 98 -0.40 -41.53 -23.85
N GLN A 99 0.39 -40.63 -24.42
CA GLN A 99 1.16 -40.93 -25.64
C GLN A 99 2.25 -41.97 -25.38
N ASP A 100 3.02 -41.82 -24.29
CA ASP A 100 4.05 -42.78 -23.90
C ASP A 100 3.42 -44.18 -23.67
N ALA A 101 2.29 -44.26 -22.99
CA ALA A 101 1.56 -45.48 -22.77
C ALA A 101 1.04 -46.11 -24.09
N ALA A 102 0.59 -45.28 -25.03
CA ALA A 102 0.14 -45.77 -26.34
C ALA A 102 1.27 -46.43 -27.16
N GLU A 103 2.49 -45.94 -27.03
CA GLU A 103 3.66 -46.57 -27.65
C GLU A 103 3.93 -47.96 -27.05
N GLU A 104 3.84 -48.09 -25.73
CA GLU A 104 4.03 -49.37 -25.01
C GLU A 104 2.94 -50.39 -25.33
N PHE A 105 1.66 -50.00 -25.41
CA PHE A 105 0.52 -50.88 -25.69
C PHE A 105 0.31 -51.11 -27.19
N GLY A 106 1.08 -50.44 -28.04
CA GLY A 106 0.95 -50.47 -29.49
C GLY A 106 -0.06 -49.45 -30.01
N ALA A 107 0.45 -48.44 -30.70
CA ALA A 107 -0.33 -47.35 -31.28
C ALA A 107 -1.44 -47.79 -32.25
N GLY A 108 -1.35 -48.98 -32.84
CA GLY A 108 -2.36 -49.56 -33.74
C GLY A 108 -3.45 -50.36 -33.01
N SER A 109 -3.33 -50.57 -31.70
CA SER A 109 -4.41 -51.21 -30.92
C SER A 109 -5.55 -50.26 -30.67
N PRO A 110 -6.81 -50.70 -30.48
CA PRO A 110 -7.94 -49.82 -30.15
C PRO A 110 -7.65 -48.96 -28.93
N TYR A 111 -7.03 -49.52 -27.90
CA TYR A 111 -6.67 -48.80 -26.68
C TYR A 111 -5.54 -47.78 -26.95
N GLY A 112 -4.49 -48.16 -27.61
CA GLY A 112 -3.36 -47.29 -27.95
C GLY A 112 -3.78 -46.09 -28.84
N SER A 113 -4.58 -46.34 -29.88
CA SER A 113 -5.10 -45.27 -30.72
C SER A 113 -6.00 -44.30 -29.96
N THR A 114 -6.84 -44.81 -29.06
CA THR A 114 -7.68 -43.96 -28.19
C THR A 114 -6.83 -43.14 -27.24
N LEU A 115 -5.78 -43.72 -26.63
CA LEU A 115 -4.86 -42.96 -25.76
C LEU A 115 -4.16 -41.82 -26.52
N ILE A 116 -3.77 -42.03 -27.78
CA ILE A 116 -3.19 -40.96 -28.61
C ILE A 116 -4.21 -39.81 -28.79
N THR A 117 -5.43 -40.15 -29.21
CA THR A 117 -6.45 -39.16 -29.49
C THR A 117 -6.83 -38.34 -28.24
N VAL A 118 -7.02 -39.01 -27.09
CA VAL A 118 -7.29 -38.34 -25.82
C VAL A 118 -6.07 -37.54 -25.34
N GLY A 119 -4.88 -38.10 -25.43
CA GLY A 119 -3.65 -37.42 -25.03
C GLY A 119 -3.36 -36.14 -25.83
N ASP A 120 -3.66 -36.14 -27.12
CA ASP A 120 -3.56 -34.95 -27.96
C ASP A 120 -4.56 -33.86 -27.52
N CYS A 121 -5.78 -34.26 -27.16
CA CYS A 121 -6.79 -33.32 -26.60
C CYS A 121 -6.31 -32.73 -25.27
N GLU A 122 -5.83 -33.56 -24.33
CA GLU A 122 -5.34 -33.10 -23.03
C GLU A 122 -4.16 -32.11 -23.19
N ARG A 123 -3.25 -32.35 -24.13
CA ARG A 123 -2.17 -31.40 -24.43
C ARG A 123 -2.70 -30.06 -24.93
N ARG A 124 -3.74 -30.04 -25.79
CA ARG A 124 -4.36 -28.80 -26.28
C ARG A 124 -5.08 -28.07 -25.15
N LEU A 125 -5.78 -28.77 -24.27
CA LEU A 125 -6.42 -28.19 -23.09
C LEU A 125 -5.37 -27.57 -22.15
N GLY A 126 -4.28 -28.28 -21.87
CA GLY A 126 -3.19 -27.78 -21.05
C GLY A 126 -2.47 -26.56 -21.66
N ALA A 127 -2.33 -26.53 -22.99
CA ALA A 127 -1.78 -25.36 -23.68
C ALA A 127 -2.71 -24.14 -23.56
N ALA A 128 -4.03 -24.33 -23.70
CA ALA A 128 -5.02 -23.28 -23.50
C ALA A 128 -5.03 -22.75 -22.05
N GLU A 129 -4.89 -23.64 -21.05
CA GLU A 129 -4.73 -23.26 -19.64
C GLU A 129 -3.49 -22.41 -19.43
N ARG A 130 -2.35 -22.80 -19.97
CA ARG A 130 -1.10 -22.04 -19.87
C ARG A 130 -1.24 -20.62 -20.46
N ASP A 131 -1.90 -20.51 -21.61
CA ASP A 131 -2.12 -19.21 -22.25
C ASP A 131 -3.08 -18.33 -21.44
N PHE A 132 -4.12 -18.91 -20.84
CA PHE A 132 -5.02 -18.21 -19.91
C PHE A 132 -4.25 -17.71 -18.67
N ILE A 133 -3.45 -18.56 -18.02
CA ILE A 133 -2.65 -18.19 -16.85
C ILE A 133 -1.70 -17.04 -17.22
N ARG A 134 -0.99 -17.14 -18.32
CA ARG A 134 -0.04 -16.11 -18.77
C ARG A 134 -0.75 -14.78 -19.07
N THR A 135 -1.84 -14.81 -19.82
CA THR A 135 -2.61 -13.60 -20.17
C THR A 135 -3.14 -12.93 -18.92
N SER A 136 -3.77 -13.69 -18.01
CA SER A 136 -4.32 -13.18 -16.76
C SER A 136 -3.24 -12.63 -15.83
N SER A 137 -2.07 -13.23 -15.79
CA SER A 137 -0.95 -12.72 -14.99
C SER A 137 -0.48 -11.35 -15.47
N ILE A 138 -0.41 -11.13 -16.78
CA ILE A 138 0.04 -9.87 -17.37
C ILE A 138 -1.05 -8.79 -17.31
N SER A 139 -2.26 -9.13 -17.75
CA SER A 139 -3.32 -8.13 -17.93
C SER A 139 -4.09 -7.80 -16.64
N TYR A 140 -4.07 -8.68 -15.64
CA TYR A 140 -4.83 -8.51 -14.42
C TYR A 140 -3.97 -8.49 -13.15
N LEU A 141 -3.15 -9.52 -12.88
CA LEU A 141 -2.35 -9.56 -11.65
C LEU A 141 -1.28 -8.47 -11.61
N THR A 142 -0.56 -8.24 -12.69
CA THR A 142 0.51 -7.23 -12.73
C THR A 142 0.00 -5.82 -12.41
N PRO A 143 -1.11 -5.31 -13.00
CA PRO A 143 -1.65 -3.99 -12.62
C PRO A 143 -2.08 -3.89 -11.16
N LEU A 144 -2.71 -4.94 -10.60
CA LEU A 144 -3.09 -4.95 -9.18
C LEU A 144 -1.86 -4.90 -8.27
N ARG A 145 -0.81 -5.64 -8.61
CA ARG A 145 0.47 -5.62 -7.90
C ARG A 145 1.13 -4.25 -7.98
N ASN A 146 1.15 -3.62 -9.14
CA ASN A 146 1.72 -2.29 -9.33
C ASN A 146 1.03 -1.26 -8.43
N PHE A 147 -0.28 -1.32 -8.28
CA PHE A 147 -0.98 -0.50 -7.30
C PHE A 147 -0.52 -0.80 -5.86
N LEU A 148 -0.46 -2.07 -5.45
CA LEU A 148 -0.11 -2.46 -4.08
C LEU A 148 1.36 -2.13 -3.72
N GLU A 149 2.27 -2.32 -4.65
CA GLU A 149 3.71 -2.14 -4.43
C GLU A 149 4.23 -0.75 -4.81
N GLY A 150 3.51 0.00 -5.64
CA GLY A 150 3.85 1.35 -6.08
C GLY A 150 2.98 2.41 -5.42
N ASP A 151 1.79 2.63 -5.97
CA ASP A 151 0.91 3.74 -5.59
C ASP A 151 0.54 3.69 -4.10
N TRP A 152 0.16 2.51 -3.59
CA TRP A 152 -0.17 2.35 -2.17
C TRP A 152 1.01 2.63 -1.23
N LYS A 153 2.23 2.23 -1.60
CA LYS A 153 3.42 2.55 -0.79
C LYS A 153 3.67 4.06 -0.73
N THR A 154 3.47 4.74 -1.85
CA THR A 154 3.58 6.21 -1.91
C THR A 154 2.52 6.87 -1.03
N ILE A 155 1.25 6.49 -1.19
CA ILE A 155 0.15 7.00 -0.35
C ILE A 155 0.45 6.76 1.13
N SER A 156 0.88 5.56 1.50
CA SER A 156 1.19 5.21 2.90
C SER A 156 2.33 6.04 3.47
N LYS A 157 3.35 6.34 2.67
CA LYS A 157 4.48 7.19 3.07
C LYS A 157 4.02 8.62 3.33
N GLU A 158 3.27 9.19 2.40
CA GLU A 158 2.80 10.59 2.53
C GLU A 158 1.77 10.75 3.66
N ARG A 159 0.91 9.76 3.89
CA ARG A 159 0.02 9.73 5.07
C ARG A 159 0.78 9.70 6.40
N ARG A 160 1.88 8.92 6.48
CA ARG A 160 2.74 8.92 7.68
C ARG A 160 3.42 10.26 7.89
N LEU A 161 3.86 10.91 6.81
CA LEU A 161 4.45 12.23 6.89
C LEU A 161 3.42 13.26 7.37
N LEU A 162 2.22 13.23 6.81
CA LEU A 162 1.11 14.09 7.24
C LEU A 162 0.79 13.93 8.72
N GLU A 163 0.71 12.69 9.21
CA GLU A 163 0.47 12.41 10.63
C GLU A 163 1.59 12.95 11.52
N ASN A 164 2.84 12.84 11.09
CA ASN A 164 3.98 13.41 11.81
C ASN A 164 3.90 14.94 11.88
N LEU A 165 3.57 15.59 10.78
CA LEU A 165 3.44 17.05 10.73
C LEU A 165 2.22 17.55 11.51
N ARG A 166 1.14 16.76 11.57
CA ARG A 166 -0.01 17.03 12.45
C ARG A 166 0.42 17.05 13.92
N LEU A 167 1.18 16.04 14.35
CA LEU A 167 1.69 15.97 15.72
C LEU A 167 2.65 17.13 16.04
N ASP A 168 3.48 17.54 15.09
CA ASP A 168 4.36 18.71 15.25
C ASP A 168 3.55 20.01 15.40
N LEU A 169 2.53 20.19 14.56
CA LEU A 169 1.61 21.32 14.62
C LEU A 169 0.89 21.38 15.96
N ASP A 170 0.34 20.27 16.44
CA ASP A 170 -0.39 20.22 17.70
C ASP A 170 0.55 20.45 18.90
N ALA A 171 1.78 19.97 18.85
CA ALA A 171 2.81 20.29 19.83
C ALA A 171 3.18 21.78 19.84
N CYS A 172 3.26 22.44 18.68
CA CYS A 172 3.49 23.90 18.59
C CYS A 172 2.30 24.67 19.15
N LYS A 173 1.04 24.27 18.87
CA LYS A 173 -0.17 24.87 19.47
C LYS A 173 -0.14 24.77 21.00
N ALA A 174 0.20 23.59 21.52
CA ALA A 174 0.30 23.37 22.96
C ALA A 174 1.43 24.21 23.61
N ARG A 175 2.56 24.37 22.91
CA ARG A 175 3.68 25.22 23.36
C ARG A 175 3.28 26.68 23.41
N LEU A 176 2.66 27.20 22.36
CA LEU A 176 2.18 28.58 22.32
C LEU A 176 1.15 28.85 23.43
N LYS A 177 0.20 27.94 23.64
CA LYS A 177 -0.78 28.06 24.74
C LYS A 177 -0.10 28.15 26.10
N ARG A 178 0.92 27.33 26.36
CA ARG A 178 1.72 27.37 27.59
C ARG A 178 2.52 28.68 27.73
N ALA A 179 3.19 29.13 26.65
CA ALA A 179 3.95 30.38 26.67
C ALA A 179 3.02 31.59 27.00
N LYS A 180 1.86 31.72 26.34
CA LYS A 180 0.87 32.78 26.61
C LYS A 180 0.31 32.72 28.04
N MET A 181 0.09 31.51 28.59
CA MET A 181 -0.32 31.37 29.97
C MET A 181 0.76 31.80 30.96
N SER A 182 2.03 31.56 30.65
CA SER A 182 3.16 31.97 31.50
C SER A 182 3.37 33.49 31.45
N GLU A 183 3.24 34.09 30.26
CA GLU A 183 3.28 35.55 30.07
C GLU A 183 2.16 36.22 30.84
N ALA A 184 0.92 35.73 30.74
CA ALA A 184 -0.23 36.26 31.46
C ALA A 184 -0.07 36.15 33.00
N LYS A 185 0.47 35.02 33.48
CA LYS A 185 0.76 34.86 34.92
C LYS A 185 1.85 35.82 35.39
N ALA A 186 2.87 36.06 34.59
CA ALA A 186 3.96 37.00 34.89
C ALA A 186 3.41 38.45 34.94
N ALA A 187 2.48 38.79 34.02
CA ALA A 187 1.83 40.11 34.01
C ALA A 187 0.84 40.34 35.19
N MET A 188 0.25 39.25 35.74
CA MET A 188 -0.65 39.32 36.89
C MET A 188 0.05 39.18 38.23
N ALA A 189 1.36 38.93 38.28
CA ALA A 189 2.09 38.88 39.53
C ALA A 189 2.03 40.27 40.19
N PRO A 190 1.56 40.35 41.46
CA PRO A 190 1.43 41.62 42.13
C PRO A 190 2.80 42.30 42.20
N ASP A 191 2.83 43.60 41.81
CA ASP A 191 3.98 44.45 41.95
C ASP A 191 4.22 44.64 43.47
N PHE A 192 5.02 43.75 44.06
CA PHE A 192 5.45 43.94 45.43
C PHE A 192 6.37 45.16 45.43
N GLN A 193 5.79 46.31 45.79
CA GLN A 193 6.50 47.52 46.13
C GLN A 193 7.41 47.27 47.35
N GLU A 194 8.49 46.56 47.13
CA GLU A 194 9.63 46.57 48.02
C GLU A 194 10.71 47.45 47.44
N THR A 195 11.00 48.51 48.16
CA THR A 195 11.94 49.58 47.93
C THR A 195 13.40 49.14 47.74
N ARG A 196 13.71 48.43 46.65
CA ARG A 196 15.08 48.17 46.20
C ARG A 196 15.21 48.26 44.68
N PRO A 197 16.10 49.15 44.14
CA PRO A 197 16.25 49.38 42.69
C PRO A 197 16.71 48.14 41.89
N ARG A 198 17.13 47.05 42.53
CA ARG A 198 17.58 45.83 41.86
C ARG A 198 16.44 44.96 41.36
N ASN A 199 15.23 45.02 41.94
CA ASN A 199 14.13 44.15 41.56
C ASN A 199 13.37 44.67 40.32
N TYR A 200 13.43 45.95 40.01
CA TYR A 200 12.78 46.53 38.84
C TYR A 200 13.42 46.06 37.52
N VAL A 201 14.74 45.91 37.49
CA VAL A 201 15.48 45.43 36.32
C VAL A 201 15.21 43.91 36.09
N LEU A 202 15.02 43.13 37.14
CA LEU A 202 14.71 41.71 37.05
C LEU A 202 13.28 41.43 36.56
N SER A 203 12.28 42.23 36.97
CA SER A 203 10.91 42.05 36.53
C SER A 203 10.71 42.50 35.05
N ALA A 204 11.32 43.63 34.66
CA ALA A 204 11.31 44.08 33.28
C ALA A 204 12.05 43.13 32.34
N SER A 205 13.18 42.55 32.74
CA SER A 205 13.90 41.55 31.96
C SER A 205 13.15 40.21 31.86
N ALA A 206 12.41 39.82 32.93
CA ALA A 206 11.58 38.61 32.90
C ALA A 206 10.39 38.78 31.95
N SER A 207 9.72 39.92 31.96
CA SER A 207 8.61 40.23 31.02
C SER A 207 9.10 40.20 29.57
N ALA A 208 10.25 40.81 29.26
CA ALA A 208 10.82 40.79 27.91
C ALA A 208 11.17 39.37 27.44
N LEU A 209 11.67 38.49 28.33
CA LEU A 209 11.96 37.10 28.03
C LEU A 209 10.70 36.29 27.67
N TRP A 210 9.59 36.53 28.38
CA TRP A 210 8.31 35.86 28.07
C TRP A 210 7.71 36.32 26.75
N THR A 211 7.83 37.60 26.40
CA THR A 211 7.38 38.14 25.11
C THR A 211 8.20 37.52 23.97
N GLU A 212 9.53 37.41 24.11
CA GLU A 212 10.39 36.75 23.13
C GLU A 212 10.03 35.25 22.94
N GLU A 213 9.73 34.54 24.06
CA GLU A 213 9.30 33.14 24.01
C GLU A 213 7.96 32.97 23.28
N VAL A 214 7.00 33.89 23.48
CA VAL A 214 5.70 33.88 22.76
C VAL A 214 5.91 34.15 21.28
N GLU A 215 6.69 35.18 20.90
CA GLU A 215 7.00 35.49 19.48
C GLU A 215 7.66 34.30 18.78
N LYS A 216 8.59 33.64 19.44
CA LYS A 216 9.26 32.44 18.94
C LYS A 216 8.26 31.30 18.74
N ALA A 217 7.41 31.02 19.73
CA ALA A 217 6.39 29.97 19.64
C ALA A 217 5.36 30.27 18.53
N GLU A 218 5.01 31.54 18.30
CA GLU A 218 4.14 31.94 17.20
C GLU A 218 4.81 31.75 15.82
N HIS A 219 6.11 32.03 15.72
CA HIS A 219 6.85 31.76 14.50
C HIS A 219 6.91 30.25 14.20
N GLU A 220 7.26 29.45 15.20
CA GLU A 220 7.31 27.98 15.07
C GLU A 220 5.94 27.41 14.66
N LEU A 221 4.83 27.91 15.24
CA LEU A 221 3.49 27.52 14.86
C LEU A 221 3.15 27.84 13.39
N ARG A 222 3.51 29.05 12.93
CA ARG A 222 3.28 29.43 11.50
C ARG A 222 4.03 28.52 10.54
N VAL A 223 5.28 28.17 10.87
CA VAL A 223 6.07 27.23 10.04
C VAL A 223 5.41 25.85 10.03
N ALA A 224 5.08 25.31 11.20
CA ALA A 224 4.43 23.99 11.32
C ALA A 224 3.08 23.94 10.61
N GLN A 225 2.27 25.01 10.66
CA GLN A 225 1.00 25.11 9.96
C GLN A 225 1.22 25.05 8.42
N THR A 226 2.19 25.83 7.90
CA THR A 226 2.47 25.85 6.47
C THR A 226 2.96 24.49 5.96
N GLU A 227 3.79 23.80 6.74
CA GLU A 227 4.28 22.46 6.38
C GLU A 227 3.16 21.43 6.39
N PHE A 228 2.29 21.48 7.40
CA PHE A 228 1.11 20.61 7.51
C PHE A 228 0.14 20.83 6.34
N ASP A 229 -0.22 22.09 6.05
CA ASP A 229 -1.17 22.42 4.98
C ASP A 229 -0.64 21.94 3.62
N ARG A 230 0.63 22.20 3.33
CA ARG A 230 1.28 21.70 2.11
C ARG A 230 1.24 20.18 2.00
N GLN A 231 1.52 19.47 3.10
CA GLN A 231 1.51 18.01 3.10
C GLN A 231 0.08 17.46 2.99
N ALA A 232 -0.90 18.15 3.56
CA ALA A 232 -2.30 17.80 3.41
C ALA A 232 -2.73 17.87 1.94
N GLU A 233 -2.39 18.94 1.23
CA GLU A 233 -2.68 19.07 -0.22
C GLU A 233 -2.03 17.93 -1.03
N VAL A 234 -0.75 17.63 -0.80
CA VAL A 234 -0.04 16.54 -1.50
C VAL A 234 -0.73 15.20 -1.24
N THR A 235 -1.07 14.93 0.02
CA THR A 235 -1.71 13.67 0.40
C THR A 235 -3.13 13.57 -0.18
N GLN A 236 -3.87 14.66 -0.19
CA GLN A 236 -5.21 14.73 -0.78
C GLN A 236 -5.20 14.39 -2.27
N LEU A 237 -4.29 15.00 -3.05
CA LEU A 237 -4.15 14.72 -4.48
C LEU A 237 -3.87 13.24 -4.77
N LEU A 238 -3.02 12.61 -3.95
CA LEU A 238 -2.75 11.17 -4.07
C LEU A 238 -3.97 10.31 -3.76
N LEU A 239 -4.75 10.68 -2.75
CA LEU A 239 -5.97 9.98 -2.36
C LEU A 239 -7.08 10.14 -3.42
N GLU A 240 -7.21 11.31 -4.04
CA GLU A 240 -8.13 11.55 -5.15
C GLU A 240 -7.79 10.70 -6.37
N GLY A 241 -6.51 10.41 -6.58
CA GLY A 241 -6.01 9.49 -7.62
C GLY A 241 -6.55 8.07 -7.54
N ILE A 242 -7.11 7.64 -6.40
CA ILE A 242 -7.77 6.32 -6.24
C ILE A 242 -8.92 6.12 -7.24
N SER A 243 -9.59 7.18 -7.66
CA SER A 243 -10.63 7.10 -8.67
C SER A 243 -10.08 6.60 -10.02
N SER A 244 -8.91 7.09 -10.43
CA SER A 244 -8.21 6.61 -11.63
C SER A 244 -7.73 5.16 -11.48
N THR A 245 -7.30 4.78 -10.28
CA THR A 245 -6.97 3.38 -9.96
C THR A 245 -8.17 2.47 -10.19
N HIS A 246 -9.37 2.85 -9.75
CA HIS A 246 -10.59 2.07 -9.98
C HIS A 246 -10.93 1.91 -11.47
N VAL A 247 -10.75 2.97 -12.27
CA VAL A 247 -10.93 2.89 -13.74
C VAL A 247 -9.95 1.89 -14.36
N ASN A 248 -8.69 1.93 -13.94
CA ASN A 248 -7.70 0.96 -14.41
C ASN A 248 -8.03 -0.48 -13.96
N HIS A 249 -8.42 -0.69 -12.70
CA HIS A 249 -8.81 -2.00 -12.20
C HIS A 249 -10.04 -2.55 -12.94
N LEU A 250 -11.02 -1.68 -13.28
CA LEU A 250 -12.18 -2.07 -14.08
C LEU A 250 -11.77 -2.57 -15.46
N ARG A 251 -10.87 -1.86 -16.15
CA ARG A 251 -10.34 -2.29 -17.45
C ARG A 251 -9.64 -3.65 -17.36
N CYS A 252 -8.77 -3.80 -16.37
CA CYS A 252 -8.04 -5.06 -16.15
C CYS A 252 -8.98 -6.23 -15.81
N LEU A 253 -10.06 -5.96 -15.07
CA LEU A 253 -11.09 -6.96 -14.78
C LEU A 253 -11.81 -7.41 -16.05
N HIS A 254 -12.12 -6.51 -16.98
CA HIS A 254 -12.68 -6.87 -18.28
C HIS A 254 -11.72 -7.76 -19.07
N GLU A 255 -10.44 -7.40 -19.15
CA GLU A 255 -9.42 -8.22 -19.83
C GLU A 255 -9.28 -9.63 -19.22
N PHE A 256 -9.39 -9.74 -17.88
CA PHE A 256 -9.42 -11.03 -17.21
C PHE A 256 -10.64 -11.88 -17.61
N VAL A 257 -11.83 -11.27 -17.63
CA VAL A 257 -13.06 -11.96 -18.04
C VAL A 257 -12.99 -12.41 -19.50
N GLU A 258 -12.45 -11.59 -20.39
CA GLU A 258 -12.24 -11.94 -21.80
C GLU A 258 -11.26 -13.12 -21.96
N ALA A 259 -10.14 -13.11 -21.21
CA ALA A 259 -9.20 -14.21 -21.21
C ALA A 259 -9.82 -15.51 -20.71
N GLN A 260 -10.65 -15.43 -19.65
CA GLN A 260 -11.36 -16.58 -19.09
C GLN A 260 -12.41 -17.13 -20.06
N ALA A 261 -13.17 -16.25 -20.71
CA ALA A 261 -14.15 -16.64 -21.71
C ALA A 261 -13.51 -17.30 -22.94
N ALA A 262 -12.37 -16.76 -23.40
CA ALA A 262 -11.59 -17.36 -24.50
C ALA A 262 -11.08 -18.76 -24.13
N TYR A 263 -10.56 -18.94 -22.92
CA TYR A 263 -10.11 -20.22 -22.40
C TYR A 263 -11.24 -21.27 -22.38
N TYR A 264 -12.37 -20.96 -21.79
CA TYR A 264 -13.49 -21.90 -21.72
C TYR A 264 -14.06 -22.23 -23.12
N LYS A 265 -14.07 -21.26 -24.04
CA LYS A 265 -14.47 -21.48 -25.42
C LYS A 265 -13.53 -22.46 -26.13
N GLN A 266 -12.22 -22.34 -25.97
CA GLN A 266 -11.23 -23.24 -26.55
C GLN A 266 -11.36 -24.64 -25.94
N CYS A 267 -11.49 -24.74 -24.61
CA CYS A 267 -11.70 -26.03 -23.93
C CYS A 267 -12.95 -26.74 -24.45
N HIS A 268 -14.05 -26.01 -24.55
CA HIS A 268 -15.30 -26.56 -25.09
C HIS A 268 -15.16 -27.08 -26.52
N PHE A 269 -14.51 -26.29 -27.37
CA PHE A 269 -14.25 -26.68 -28.76
C PHE A 269 -13.43 -27.98 -28.84
N HIS A 270 -12.31 -28.10 -28.11
CA HIS A 270 -11.46 -29.29 -28.13
C HIS A 270 -12.19 -30.53 -27.58
N MET A 271 -12.99 -30.37 -26.52
CA MET A 271 -13.80 -31.47 -26.00
C MET A 271 -14.90 -31.93 -26.97
N GLN A 272 -15.52 -31.02 -27.72
CA GLN A 272 -16.50 -31.39 -28.74
C GLN A 272 -15.85 -32.13 -29.93
N GLU A 273 -14.64 -31.72 -30.31
CA GLU A 273 -13.89 -32.45 -31.36
C GLU A 273 -13.55 -33.85 -30.89
N LEU A 274 -13.02 -34.01 -29.66
CA LEU A 274 -12.68 -35.32 -29.09
C LEU A 274 -13.91 -36.23 -29.02
N GLN A 275 -15.08 -35.73 -28.56
CA GLN A 275 -16.31 -36.56 -28.55
C GLN A 275 -16.66 -37.11 -29.92
N LYS A 276 -16.60 -36.27 -30.98
CA LYS A 276 -16.87 -36.69 -32.35
C LYS A 276 -15.88 -37.72 -32.89
N GLU A 277 -14.60 -37.63 -32.49
CA GLU A 277 -13.58 -38.58 -32.87
C GLU A 277 -13.76 -39.94 -32.20
N LEU A 278 -14.16 -39.96 -30.93
CA LEU A 278 -14.42 -41.18 -30.17
C LEU A 278 -15.72 -41.90 -30.54
N GLU A 279 -16.67 -41.23 -31.18
CA GLU A 279 -17.93 -41.81 -31.70
C GLU A 279 -17.76 -42.50 -33.09
N ARG A 280 -16.61 -42.32 -33.73
CA ARG A 280 -16.29 -42.90 -35.05
C ARG A 280 -15.65 -44.29 -34.90
#